data_a40f1d0fb47ec9f8014fe964b75b39ec
#
_entry.id   a40f1d0fb47ec9f8014fe964b75b39ec
#
_cell.length_a   1.000
_cell.length_b   1.000
_cell.length_c   1.000
_cell.angle_alpha   90.00
_cell.angle_beta   90.00
_cell.angle_gamma   90.00
#
_symmetry.space_group_name_H-M   'P 1'
#
loop_
_entity.id
_entity.type
_entity.pdbx_description
1 polymer ?
#
loop_
_entity_poly.entity_id
_entity_poly.type
_entity_poly.pdbx_seq_one_letter_code
_entity_poly.pdbx_strand_id
1 'polypeptide(L)'
;KIDFVTLLEKLKQTGSFDETTGKTYLYDLVNNCPSISNAEAYAEVIRDKYNIRRLITAAREIIDDATAGTEDTSVIIDSAEQKIFDIRQGNEKKGLERINSVIMQTFDRLDALNSTTDDSMKPVSTGIGDLDRVITGLNRSDLILLAARPGMGKTSFALNIARYVACTAKKTVAFFSLEMSKEQLASRLLSAEALIEGTKLRIGKLNDEEWDRLIPASDILGKSELYLDDSPGITITEMKSKLRRMRKLDLVIIDYLQLMGSGRRIDNRVQEISEITRNLKILAKEMNVPVITLSQLSRASEQRTDHRPQLSDLRDSGSIEQDADIVLFLYREGYYDKNEDDSPQGADQNSGECIVAKNRHGEARTVKMHWQGEFMRFTGTEDRSE
;
A
#
# COMPACT_ATOMS: atom_id res chain seq x y z
N LYS A 1 -35.79 18.08 14.38
CA LYS A 1 -36.03 17.43 15.71
C LYS A 1 -37.15 16.44 15.50
N ILE A 2 -36.94 15.19 15.88
CA ILE A 2 -37.97 14.16 15.91
C ILE A 2 -38.57 14.23 17.33
N ASP A 3 -39.86 14.50 17.40
CA ASP A 3 -40.60 14.42 18.65
C ASP A 3 -41.79 13.43 18.51
N PHE A 4 -42.45 13.13 19.62
CA PHE A 4 -43.51 12.17 19.66
C PHE A 4 -44.65 12.46 18.66
N VAL A 5 -44.96 13.75 18.46
CA VAL A 5 -46.06 14.19 17.58
C VAL A 5 -45.69 13.98 16.12
N THR A 6 -44.47 14.42 15.73
CA THR A 6 -43.99 14.27 14.33
C THR A 6 -43.75 12.80 13.97
N LEU A 7 -43.33 11.95 14.92
CA LEU A 7 -43.21 10.51 14.71
C LEU A 7 -44.60 9.87 14.50
N LEU A 8 -45.56 10.23 15.33
CA LEU A 8 -46.91 9.68 15.25
C LEU A 8 -47.62 10.06 13.93
N GLU A 9 -47.47 11.31 13.46
CA GLU A 9 -47.96 11.73 12.15
C GLU A 9 -47.33 10.97 11.00
N LYS A 10 -46.02 10.74 11.06
CA LYS A 10 -45.31 10.03 10.02
C LYS A 10 -45.69 8.56 9.94
N LEU A 11 -45.88 7.90 11.10
CA LEU A 11 -46.35 6.51 11.18
C LEU A 11 -47.80 6.35 10.69
N LYS A 12 -48.66 7.34 10.94
CA LYS A 12 -50.01 7.36 10.36
C LYS A 12 -49.99 7.46 8.83
N GLN A 13 -49.11 8.29 8.27
CA GLN A 13 -48.97 8.45 6.81
C GLN A 13 -48.44 7.18 6.11
N THR A 14 -47.68 6.33 6.79
CA THR A 14 -47.15 5.07 6.23
C THR A 14 -48.10 3.89 6.32
N GLY A 15 -49.28 4.06 6.93
CA GLY A 15 -50.30 3.02 7.06
C GLY A 15 -49.89 1.82 7.97
N SER A 16 -48.76 1.96 8.65
CA SER A 16 -48.21 0.89 9.53
C SER A 16 -48.60 1.03 11.00
N PHE A 17 -49.61 1.89 11.29
CA PHE A 17 -49.94 2.29 12.65
C PHE A 17 -51.41 2.06 12.99
N ASP A 18 -51.66 1.21 13.97
CA ASP A 18 -53.00 1.04 14.57
C ASP A 18 -53.21 2.10 15.67
N GLU A 19 -54.28 2.90 15.56
CA GLU A 19 -54.53 4.03 16.47
C GLU A 19 -54.73 3.62 17.92
N THR A 20 -55.16 2.41 18.18
CA THR A 20 -55.49 1.91 19.54
C THR A 20 -54.29 1.33 20.26
N THR A 21 -53.52 0.49 19.61
CA THR A 21 -52.35 -0.18 20.22
C THR A 21 -51.05 0.62 20.03
N GLY A 22 -50.94 1.35 18.94
CA GLY A 22 -49.72 2.04 18.58
C GLY A 22 -49.38 3.25 19.47
N LYS A 23 -50.39 3.99 19.98
CA LYS A 23 -50.12 5.07 20.94
C LYS A 23 -49.58 4.53 22.26
N THR A 24 -50.16 3.49 22.79
CA THR A 24 -49.71 2.83 24.04
C THR A 24 -48.29 2.28 23.86
N TYR A 25 -48.02 1.66 22.73
CA TYR A 25 -46.70 1.13 22.42
C TYR A 25 -45.64 2.25 22.32
N LEU A 26 -45.95 3.40 21.68
CA LEU A 26 -45.03 4.53 21.63
C LEU A 26 -44.83 5.17 23.01
N TYR A 27 -45.87 5.26 23.86
CA TYR A 27 -45.72 5.69 25.25
C TYR A 27 -44.84 4.77 26.07
N ASP A 28 -45.02 3.47 25.92
CA ASP A 28 -44.17 2.46 26.57
C ASP A 28 -42.73 2.53 26.09
N LEU A 29 -42.48 2.78 24.80
CA LEU A 29 -41.15 3.00 24.26
C LEU A 29 -40.48 4.23 24.85
N VAL A 30 -41.20 5.37 24.95
CA VAL A 30 -40.64 6.61 25.52
C VAL A 30 -40.35 6.46 27.01
N ASN A 31 -41.22 5.79 27.75
CA ASN A 31 -41.05 5.58 29.20
C ASN A 31 -39.99 4.52 29.53
N ASN A 32 -39.80 3.53 28.65
CA ASN A 32 -38.80 2.49 28.81
C ASN A 32 -37.49 2.82 28.05
N CYS A 33 -37.43 3.96 27.34
CA CYS A 33 -36.23 4.38 26.66
C CYS A 33 -35.22 4.92 27.68
N PRO A 34 -34.11 4.24 27.91
CA PRO A 34 -33.10 4.72 28.82
C PRO A 34 -32.46 5.99 28.23
N SER A 35 -31.89 6.81 29.09
CA SER A 35 -31.31 8.12 28.80
C SER A 35 -30.57 8.22 27.46
N ILE A 36 -30.82 9.27 26.69
CA ILE A 36 -30.14 9.63 25.42
C ILE A 36 -28.60 9.68 25.60
N SER A 37 -28.11 9.88 26.81
CA SER A 37 -26.66 9.87 27.12
C SER A 37 -25.96 8.53 26.84
N ASN A 38 -26.69 7.44 26.69
CA ASN A 38 -26.15 6.10 26.43
C ASN A 38 -26.35 5.64 24.97
N ALA A 39 -26.69 6.55 24.05
CA ALA A 39 -26.94 6.19 22.66
C ALA A 39 -25.78 5.49 21.98
N GLU A 40 -24.52 5.86 22.30
CA GLU A 40 -23.32 5.18 21.80
C GLU A 40 -23.22 3.74 22.29
N ALA A 41 -23.46 3.49 23.56
CA ALA A 41 -23.44 2.14 24.12
C ALA A 41 -24.51 1.23 23.51
N TYR A 42 -25.71 1.79 23.25
CA TYR A 42 -26.75 1.02 22.53
C TYR A 42 -26.41 0.77 21.07
N ALA A 43 -25.80 1.74 20.40
CA ALA A 43 -25.32 1.57 19.03
C ALA A 43 -24.24 0.46 18.96
N GLU A 44 -23.35 0.39 19.95
CA GLU A 44 -22.36 -0.69 20.06
C GLU A 44 -23.02 -2.07 20.21
N VAL A 45 -23.98 -2.20 21.12
CA VAL A 45 -24.70 -3.45 21.32
C VAL A 45 -25.42 -3.88 20.04
N ILE A 46 -26.07 -2.95 19.34
CA ILE A 46 -26.75 -3.26 18.06
C ILE A 46 -25.73 -3.71 17.02
N ARG A 47 -24.58 -3.01 16.91
CA ARG A 47 -23.50 -3.37 16.00
C ARG A 47 -22.92 -4.75 16.29
N ASP A 48 -22.72 -5.08 17.55
CA ASP A 48 -22.23 -6.41 17.95
C ASP A 48 -23.21 -7.53 17.58
N LYS A 49 -24.51 -7.32 17.85
CA LYS A 49 -25.55 -8.28 17.44
C LYS A 49 -25.68 -8.39 15.93
N TYR A 50 -25.48 -7.31 15.19
CA TYR A 50 -25.43 -7.30 13.74
C TYR A 50 -24.23 -8.09 13.21
N ASN A 51 -23.03 -7.88 13.76
CA ASN A 51 -21.82 -8.63 13.40
C ASN A 51 -21.95 -10.12 13.68
N ILE A 52 -22.57 -10.51 14.80
CA ILE A 52 -22.85 -11.92 15.11
C ILE A 52 -23.79 -12.52 14.06
N ARG A 53 -24.85 -11.84 13.65
CA ARG A 53 -25.75 -12.32 12.59
C ARG A 53 -25.04 -12.48 11.26
N ARG A 54 -24.19 -11.53 10.87
CA ARG A 54 -23.35 -11.65 9.67
C ARG A 54 -22.42 -12.86 9.74
N LEU A 55 -21.79 -13.10 10.91
CA LEU A 55 -20.93 -14.26 11.10
C LEU A 55 -21.69 -15.57 10.95
N ILE A 56 -22.91 -15.66 11.49
CA ILE A 56 -23.77 -16.85 11.34
C ILE A 56 -24.13 -17.08 9.87
N THR A 57 -24.47 -16.02 9.13
CA THR A 57 -24.77 -16.11 7.69
C THR A 57 -23.55 -16.58 6.90
N ALA A 58 -22.38 -15.97 7.12
CA ALA A 58 -21.14 -16.36 6.46
C ALA A 58 -20.75 -17.82 6.77
N ALA A 59 -20.92 -18.25 8.02
CA ALA A 59 -20.64 -19.64 8.41
C ALA A 59 -21.56 -20.64 7.66
N ARG A 60 -22.84 -20.31 7.48
CA ARG A 60 -23.76 -21.15 6.67
C ARG A 60 -23.31 -21.22 5.22
N GLU A 61 -22.97 -20.09 4.60
CA GLU A 61 -22.49 -20.05 3.23
C GLU A 61 -21.19 -20.87 3.07
N ILE A 62 -20.26 -20.81 4.05
CA ILE A 62 -19.02 -21.61 4.03
C ILE A 62 -19.36 -23.12 4.11
N ILE A 63 -20.33 -23.51 4.92
CA ILE A 63 -20.77 -24.89 5.02
C ILE A 63 -21.38 -25.34 3.68
N ASP A 64 -22.23 -24.53 3.08
CA ASP A 64 -22.86 -24.82 1.80
C ASP A 64 -21.82 -24.96 0.69
N ASP A 65 -20.85 -24.04 0.57
CA ASP A 65 -19.74 -24.09 -0.39
C ASP A 65 -18.89 -25.36 -0.20
N ALA A 66 -18.53 -25.68 1.05
CA ALA A 66 -17.75 -26.88 1.37
C ALA A 66 -18.51 -28.20 1.09
N THR A 67 -19.84 -28.20 1.28
CA THR A 67 -20.67 -29.40 1.10
C THR A 67 -20.99 -29.64 -0.38
N ALA A 68 -21.06 -28.56 -1.19
CA ALA A 68 -21.30 -28.64 -2.63
C ALA A 68 -20.17 -29.36 -3.38
N GLY A 69 -18.92 -29.29 -2.89
CA GLY A 69 -17.79 -30.06 -3.41
C GLY A 69 -17.42 -29.76 -4.87
N THR A 70 -17.85 -28.60 -5.38
CA THR A 70 -17.66 -28.20 -6.80
C THR A 70 -16.36 -27.45 -7.07
N GLU A 71 -15.69 -26.98 -6.02
CA GLU A 71 -14.48 -26.14 -6.11
C GLU A 71 -13.28 -26.79 -5.38
N ASP A 72 -12.08 -26.39 -5.76
CA ASP A 72 -10.86 -26.81 -5.07
C ASP A 72 -10.83 -26.33 -3.61
N THR A 73 -10.31 -27.16 -2.70
CA THR A 73 -10.23 -26.87 -1.27
C THR A 73 -9.59 -25.51 -0.95
N SER A 74 -8.54 -25.12 -1.71
CA SER A 74 -7.88 -23.83 -1.57
C SER A 74 -8.83 -22.66 -1.86
N VAL A 75 -9.66 -22.76 -2.88
CA VAL A 75 -10.63 -21.73 -3.28
C VAL A 75 -11.71 -21.56 -2.20
N ILE A 76 -12.17 -22.67 -1.64
CA ILE A 76 -13.16 -22.65 -0.54
C ILE A 76 -12.57 -21.97 0.71
N ILE A 77 -11.33 -22.30 1.07
CA ILE A 77 -10.65 -21.68 2.21
C ILE A 77 -10.46 -20.18 1.99
N ASP A 78 -10.01 -19.75 0.82
CA ASP A 78 -9.82 -18.34 0.48
C ASP A 78 -11.14 -17.56 0.52
N SER A 79 -12.22 -18.16 0.00
CA SER A 79 -13.58 -17.59 0.08
C SER A 79 -14.04 -17.43 1.53
N ALA A 80 -13.79 -18.42 2.38
CA ALA A 80 -14.13 -18.37 3.80
C ALA A 80 -13.34 -17.27 4.54
N GLU A 81 -12.03 -17.18 4.31
CA GLU A 81 -11.19 -16.11 4.87
C GLU A 81 -11.69 -14.72 4.43
N GLN A 82 -12.07 -14.56 3.15
CA GLN A 82 -12.64 -13.31 2.65
C GLN A 82 -13.93 -12.91 3.36
N LYS A 83 -14.88 -13.84 3.52
CA LYS A 83 -16.17 -13.60 4.19
C LYS A 83 -15.97 -13.16 5.64
N ILE A 84 -15.05 -13.80 6.36
CA ILE A 84 -14.71 -13.44 7.76
C ILE A 84 -14.03 -12.07 7.83
N PHE A 85 -13.11 -11.79 6.90
CA PHE A 85 -12.42 -10.52 6.82
C PHE A 85 -13.37 -9.34 6.56
N ASP A 86 -14.35 -9.51 5.67
CA ASP A 86 -15.35 -8.47 5.35
C ASP A 86 -16.23 -8.14 6.57
N ILE A 87 -16.50 -9.14 7.44
CA ILE A 87 -17.20 -8.90 8.70
C ILE A 87 -16.34 -8.08 9.65
N ARG A 88 -15.05 -8.42 9.77
CA ARG A 88 -14.10 -7.74 10.67
C ARG A 88 -13.84 -6.30 10.27
N GLN A 89 -13.79 -6.01 8.97
CA GLN A 89 -13.62 -4.63 8.45
C GLN A 89 -14.90 -3.81 8.48
N GLY A 90 -16.04 -4.39 8.78
CA GLY A 90 -17.34 -3.71 8.69
C GLY A 90 -17.73 -3.41 7.24
N ASN A 91 -17.04 -4.02 6.26
CA ASN A 91 -17.33 -3.83 4.85
C ASN A 91 -18.66 -4.51 4.49
N GLU A 92 -19.74 -3.74 4.52
CA GLU A 92 -20.89 -4.04 3.69
C GLU A 92 -20.45 -3.94 2.22
N LYS A 93 -20.95 -4.83 1.34
CA LYS A 93 -20.88 -4.57 -0.10
C LYS A 93 -21.55 -3.21 -0.30
N LYS A 94 -20.73 -2.15 -0.42
CA LYS A 94 -21.21 -0.78 -0.57
C LYS A 94 -22.06 -0.72 -1.84
N GLY A 95 -23.38 -0.60 -1.65
CA GLY A 95 -24.27 -0.25 -2.73
C GLY A 95 -24.00 1.17 -3.24
N LEU A 96 -24.82 1.67 -4.16
CA LEU A 96 -24.76 3.08 -4.57
C LEU A 96 -25.06 3.98 -3.37
N GLU A 97 -24.12 4.82 -2.99
CA GLU A 97 -24.28 5.82 -1.95
C GLU A 97 -24.74 7.17 -2.55
N ARG A 98 -25.62 7.86 -1.85
CA ARG A 98 -26.00 9.22 -2.26
C ARG A 98 -24.82 10.16 -2.09
N ILE A 99 -24.59 11.04 -3.06
CA ILE A 99 -23.49 12.01 -3.06
C ILE A 99 -23.44 12.84 -1.76
N ASN A 100 -24.57 13.13 -1.14
CA ASN A 100 -24.60 13.88 0.10
C ASN A 100 -23.87 13.18 1.25
N SER A 101 -24.04 11.86 1.40
CA SER A 101 -23.30 11.10 2.44
C SER A 101 -21.79 11.08 2.15
N VAL A 102 -21.40 10.96 0.88
CA VAL A 102 -19.99 10.98 0.45
C VAL A 102 -19.35 12.36 0.70
N ILE A 103 -20.10 13.45 0.47
CA ILE A 103 -19.64 14.81 0.77
C ILE A 103 -19.38 14.98 2.27
N MET A 104 -20.29 14.52 3.14
CA MET A 104 -20.09 14.60 4.59
C MET A 104 -18.85 13.84 5.03
N GLN A 105 -18.65 12.59 4.56
CA GLN A 105 -17.43 11.82 4.81
C GLN A 105 -16.16 12.53 4.30
N THR A 106 -16.29 13.28 3.18
CA THR A 106 -15.16 14.06 2.64
C THR A 106 -14.82 15.24 3.55
N PHE A 107 -15.82 15.93 4.10
CA PHE A 107 -15.59 17.00 5.08
C PHE A 107 -14.95 16.47 6.36
N ASP A 108 -15.45 15.37 6.91
CA ASP A 108 -14.84 14.71 8.08
C ASP A 108 -13.37 14.35 7.83
N ARG A 109 -13.06 13.86 6.63
CA ARG A 109 -11.69 13.58 6.22
C ARG A 109 -10.83 14.84 6.12
N LEU A 110 -11.36 15.94 5.58
CA LEU A 110 -10.63 17.21 5.47
C LEU A 110 -10.35 17.79 6.87
N ASP A 111 -11.30 17.70 7.78
CA ASP A 111 -11.11 18.13 9.18
C ASP A 111 -10.05 17.27 9.88
N ALA A 112 -10.06 15.94 9.67
CA ALA A 112 -9.04 15.04 10.19
C ALA A 112 -7.64 15.35 9.63
N LEU A 113 -7.52 15.69 8.34
CA LEU A 113 -6.26 16.09 7.73
C LEU A 113 -5.72 17.42 8.26
N ASN A 114 -6.62 18.37 8.62
CA ASN A 114 -6.25 19.65 9.23
C ASN A 114 -5.91 19.52 10.73
N SER A 115 -6.41 18.48 11.39
CA SER A 115 -6.07 18.23 12.79
C SER A 115 -4.62 17.74 12.88
N THR A 116 -3.81 18.40 13.71
CA THR A 116 -2.40 18.05 13.93
C THR A 116 -2.20 16.76 14.73
N THR A 117 -3.28 16.19 15.26
CA THR A 117 -3.24 15.08 16.22
C THR A 117 -3.41 13.68 15.60
N ASP A 118 -3.99 13.55 14.43
CA ASP A 118 -4.20 12.24 13.77
C ASP A 118 -3.41 12.10 12.47
N ASP A 119 -2.26 11.47 12.56
CA ASP A 119 -1.37 11.18 11.41
C ASP A 119 -1.81 9.96 10.59
N SER A 120 -2.89 9.28 11.03
CA SER A 120 -3.35 8.03 10.40
C SER A 120 -4.00 8.26 9.04
N MET A 121 -4.56 9.45 8.80
CA MET A 121 -5.24 9.82 7.55
C MET A 121 -4.31 10.49 6.53
N LYS A 122 -3.14 10.98 6.95
CA LYS A 122 -2.18 11.62 6.06
C LYS A 122 -1.53 10.63 5.10
N PRO A 123 -1.18 11.06 3.88
CA PRO A 123 -0.37 10.26 2.97
C PRO A 123 0.95 9.84 3.63
N VAL A 124 1.45 8.68 3.26
CA VAL A 124 2.73 8.18 3.79
C VAL A 124 3.87 8.89 3.04
N SER A 125 4.77 9.55 3.77
CA SER A 125 5.95 10.18 3.18
C SER A 125 6.93 9.13 2.64
N THR A 126 7.56 9.42 1.51
CA THR A 126 8.64 8.59 0.94
C THR A 126 9.98 8.80 1.65
N GLY A 127 10.11 9.87 2.42
CA GLY A 127 11.38 10.34 3.00
C GLY A 127 12.23 11.18 2.05
N ILE A 128 11.72 11.50 0.87
CA ILE A 128 12.35 12.39 -0.10
C ILE A 128 11.40 13.57 -0.32
N GLY A 129 11.68 14.70 0.34
CA GLY A 129 10.77 15.84 0.41
C GLY A 129 10.36 16.39 -0.96
N ASP A 130 11.30 16.45 -1.90
CA ASP A 130 11.03 16.89 -3.28
C ASP A 130 10.08 15.95 -4.02
N LEU A 131 10.21 14.63 -3.82
CA LEU A 131 9.29 13.65 -4.39
C LEU A 131 7.91 13.76 -3.76
N ASP A 132 7.85 13.87 -2.43
CA ASP A 132 6.59 14.01 -1.71
C ASP A 132 5.81 15.28 -2.12
N ARG A 133 6.49 16.40 -2.44
CA ARG A 133 5.83 17.59 -2.97
C ARG A 133 5.18 17.35 -4.33
N VAL A 134 5.80 16.54 -5.20
CA VAL A 134 5.28 16.24 -6.53
C VAL A 134 4.12 15.25 -6.49
N ILE A 135 4.24 14.16 -5.70
CA ILE A 135 3.23 13.09 -5.65
C ILE A 135 2.24 13.23 -4.48
N THR A 136 2.40 14.27 -3.64
CA THR A 136 1.63 14.48 -2.39
C THR A 136 1.76 13.31 -1.40
N GLY A 137 2.92 12.63 -1.39
CA GLY A 137 3.16 11.41 -0.63
C GLY A 137 2.48 10.18 -1.23
N LEU A 138 2.61 9.04 -0.55
CA LEU A 138 1.99 7.77 -0.95
C LEU A 138 0.56 7.72 -0.41
N ASN A 139 -0.42 7.91 -1.29
CA ASN A 139 -1.82 7.95 -0.91
C ASN A 139 -2.39 6.54 -0.72
N ARG A 140 -3.35 6.40 0.20
CA ARG A 140 -4.06 5.15 0.42
C ARG A 140 -4.77 4.70 -0.86
N SER A 141 -4.81 3.40 -1.08
CA SER A 141 -5.41 2.76 -2.26
C SER A 141 -4.72 3.04 -3.59
N ASP A 142 -3.57 3.72 -3.61
CA ASP A 142 -2.80 3.94 -4.84
C ASP A 142 -1.90 2.76 -5.16
N LEU A 143 -1.83 2.46 -6.45
CA LEU A 143 -0.83 1.57 -7.04
C LEU A 143 0.26 2.43 -7.68
N ILE A 144 1.46 2.35 -7.12
CA ILE A 144 2.65 3.07 -7.58
C ILE A 144 3.57 2.08 -8.28
N LEU A 145 3.91 2.35 -9.53
CA LEU A 145 4.89 1.60 -10.29
C LEU A 145 6.25 2.29 -10.20
N LEU A 146 7.25 1.58 -9.72
CA LEU A 146 8.65 2.02 -9.73
C LEU A 146 9.43 1.17 -10.73
N ALA A 147 9.84 1.75 -11.84
CA ALA A 147 10.54 1.03 -12.89
C ALA A 147 11.93 1.58 -13.19
N ALA A 148 12.84 0.70 -13.53
CA ALA A 148 14.21 1.05 -13.90
C ALA A 148 14.88 -0.05 -14.72
N ARG A 149 15.98 0.29 -15.41
CA ARG A 149 16.90 -0.70 -15.95
C ARG A 149 17.69 -1.38 -14.83
N PRO A 150 18.21 -2.60 -15.04
CA PRO A 150 19.11 -3.26 -14.09
C PRO A 150 20.29 -2.36 -13.70
N GLY A 151 20.71 -2.40 -12.45
CA GLY A 151 21.84 -1.60 -11.95
C GLY A 151 21.53 -0.14 -11.59
N MET A 152 20.34 0.39 -11.91
CA MET A 152 19.95 1.76 -11.56
C MET A 152 19.65 1.98 -10.07
N GLY A 153 19.54 0.91 -9.27
CA GLY A 153 19.27 1.00 -7.83
C GLY A 153 17.80 0.92 -7.44
N LYS A 154 16.94 0.32 -8.28
CA LYS A 154 15.50 0.16 -8.05
C LYS A 154 15.16 -0.42 -6.67
N THR A 155 15.71 -1.58 -6.33
CA THR A 155 15.52 -2.23 -5.02
C THR A 155 16.06 -1.36 -3.87
N SER A 156 17.21 -0.71 -4.06
CA SER A 156 17.79 0.19 -3.07
C SER A 156 16.88 1.40 -2.79
N PHE A 157 16.30 1.99 -3.83
CA PHE A 157 15.34 3.09 -3.67
C PHE A 157 14.08 2.66 -2.91
N ALA A 158 13.52 1.50 -3.26
CA ALA A 158 12.38 0.93 -2.54
C ALA A 158 12.70 0.61 -1.08
N LEU A 159 13.90 0.09 -0.79
CA LEU A 159 14.37 -0.16 0.58
C LEU A 159 14.60 1.13 1.36
N ASN A 160 15.06 2.21 0.71
CA ASN A 160 15.21 3.51 1.37
C ASN A 160 13.83 4.07 1.79
N ILE A 161 12.82 3.96 0.94
CA ILE A 161 11.43 4.30 1.29
C ILE A 161 10.95 3.42 2.45
N ALA A 162 11.11 2.09 2.35
CA ALA A 162 10.70 1.15 3.39
C ALA A 162 11.33 1.48 4.75
N ARG A 163 12.64 1.75 4.76
CA ARG A 163 13.40 2.15 5.94
C ARG A 163 12.87 3.44 6.55
N TYR A 164 12.69 4.49 5.74
CA TYR A 164 12.16 5.76 6.23
C TYR A 164 10.77 5.59 6.84
N VAL A 165 9.88 4.90 6.15
CA VAL A 165 8.49 4.67 6.60
C VAL A 165 8.46 3.87 7.90
N ALA A 166 9.27 2.81 8.02
CA ALA A 166 9.27 1.95 9.20
C ALA A 166 10.05 2.54 10.38
N CYS A 167 11.26 3.09 10.12
CA CYS A 167 12.16 3.54 11.19
C CYS A 167 11.89 4.97 11.62
N THR A 168 11.61 5.88 10.67
CA THR A 168 11.42 7.32 10.95
C THR A 168 9.95 7.66 11.17
N ALA A 169 9.08 7.31 10.22
CA ALA A 169 7.65 7.58 10.32
C ALA A 169 6.90 6.60 11.25
N LYS A 170 7.57 5.56 11.79
CA LYS A 170 7.01 4.57 12.72
C LYS A 170 5.72 3.91 12.22
N LYS A 171 5.68 3.63 10.91
CA LYS A 171 4.55 2.97 10.24
C LYS A 171 4.90 1.54 9.87
N THR A 172 3.89 0.72 9.66
CA THR A 172 4.04 -0.70 9.36
C THR A 172 4.22 -0.93 7.86
N VAL A 173 5.30 -1.60 7.46
CA VAL A 173 5.65 -1.88 6.07
C VAL A 173 5.75 -3.38 5.84
N ALA A 174 5.10 -3.89 4.80
CA ALA A 174 5.29 -5.24 4.28
C ALA A 174 6.08 -5.18 2.97
N PHE A 175 7.23 -5.85 2.93
CA PHE A 175 8.11 -5.91 1.76
C PHE A 175 8.19 -7.36 1.25
N PHE A 176 7.68 -7.61 0.05
CA PHE A 176 7.78 -8.88 -0.65
C PHE A 176 8.93 -8.83 -1.65
N SER A 177 9.92 -9.70 -1.47
CA SER A 177 11.06 -9.81 -2.37
C SER A 177 11.03 -11.14 -3.09
N LEU A 178 10.91 -11.08 -4.40
CA LEU A 178 10.87 -12.28 -5.25
C LEU A 178 12.23 -12.57 -5.92
N GLU A 179 13.18 -11.62 -5.80
CA GLU A 179 14.52 -11.71 -6.41
C GLU A 179 15.60 -11.94 -5.36
N MET A 180 15.48 -11.32 -4.19
CA MET A 180 16.53 -11.31 -3.17
C MET A 180 16.07 -11.99 -1.89
N SER A 181 16.99 -12.67 -1.18
CA SER A 181 16.70 -13.24 0.12
C SER A 181 16.56 -12.17 1.22
N LYS A 182 15.87 -12.51 2.31
CA LYS A 182 15.73 -11.64 3.50
C LYS A 182 17.05 -11.15 4.05
N GLU A 183 18.07 -12.02 4.07
CA GLU A 183 19.40 -11.69 4.56
C GLU A 183 20.08 -10.64 3.68
N GLN A 184 19.91 -10.74 2.35
CA GLN A 184 20.45 -9.75 1.41
C GLN A 184 19.77 -8.40 1.57
N LEU A 185 18.45 -8.38 1.78
CA LEU A 185 17.69 -7.15 2.05
C LEU A 185 18.12 -6.53 3.38
N ALA A 186 18.23 -7.34 4.45
CA ALA A 186 18.69 -6.89 5.76
C ALA A 186 20.10 -6.29 5.69
N SER A 187 21.01 -6.94 4.95
CA SER A 187 22.37 -6.42 4.74
C SER A 187 22.37 -5.07 4.04
N ARG A 188 21.50 -4.85 3.03
CA ARG A 188 21.35 -3.55 2.36
C ARG A 188 20.76 -2.49 3.27
N LEU A 189 19.78 -2.85 4.09
CA LEU A 189 19.19 -1.94 5.08
C LEU A 189 20.20 -1.51 6.13
N LEU A 190 21.00 -2.45 6.64
CA LEU A 190 22.09 -2.18 7.57
C LEU A 190 23.17 -1.28 6.95
N SER A 191 23.56 -1.54 5.68
CA SER A 191 24.50 -0.69 4.95
C SER A 191 24.01 0.75 4.84
N ALA A 192 22.74 0.94 4.48
CA ALA A 192 22.13 2.26 4.32
C ALA A 192 21.93 3.00 5.66
N GLU A 193 21.64 2.28 6.75
CA GLU A 193 21.39 2.88 8.06
C GLU A 193 22.70 3.21 8.80
N ALA A 194 23.65 2.28 8.79
CA ALA A 194 24.94 2.44 9.47
C ALA A 194 25.97 3.25 8.65
N LEU A 195 25.68 3.57 7.38
CA LEU A 195 26.63 4.16 6.42
C LEU A 195 27.94 3.34 6.35
N ILE A 196 27.77 2.04 6.17
CA ILE A 196 28.85 1.09 5.99
C ILE A 196 28.79 0.54 4.57
N GLU A 197 29.93 0.44 3.91
CA GLU A 197 30.02 -0.09 2.56
C GLU A 197 29.45 -1.52 2.49
N GLY A 198 28.51 -1.75 1.56
CA GLY A 198 27.82 -3.05 1.42
C GLY A 198 28.76 -4.23 1.15
N THR A 199 29.91 -4.00 0.49
CA THR A 199 30.94 -5.02 0.27
C THR A 199 31.59 -5.47 1.57
N LYS A 200 31.87 -4.56 2.50
CA LYS A 200 32.45 -4.87 3.82
C LYS A 200 31.51 -5.72 4.67
N LEU A 201 30.21 -5.38 4.68
CA LEU A 201 29.18 -6.18 5.37
C LEU A 201 29.13 -7.61 4.78
N ARG A 202 29.18 -7.74 3.45
CA ARG A 202 29.09 -9.04 2.78
C ARG A 202 30.29 -9.96 3.06
N ILE A 203 31.51 -9.40 3.19
CA ILE A 203 32.72 -10.19 3.48
C ILE A 203 33.05 -10.25 4.97
N GLY A 204 32.28 -9.54 5.83
CA GLY A 204 32.48 -9.54 7.28
C GLY A 204 33.72 -8.80 7.77
N LYS A 205 34.31 -7.91 6.94
CA LYS A 205 35.53 -7.15 7.31
C LYS A 205 35.14 -5.75 7.76
N LEU A 206 34.84 -5.62 9.05
CA LEU A 206 34.48 -4.36 9.70
C LEU A 206 35.58 -3.97 10.68
N ASN A 207 35.86 -2.67 10.77
CA ASN A 207 36.69 -2.10 11.82
C ASN A 207 35.84 -1.74 13.07
N ASP A 208 36.49 -1.36 14.17
CA ASP A 208 35.81 -1.07 15.44
C ASP A 208 34.80 0.08 15.30
N GLU A 209 35.13 1.15 14.56
CA GLU A 209 34.24 2.29 14.31
C GLU A 209 33.01 1.89 13.49
N GLU A 210 33.15 0.94 12.57
CA GLU A 210 32.04 0.40 11.79
C GLU A 210 31.13 -0.48 12.66
N TRP A 211 31.70 -1.25 13.59
CA TRP A 211 30.92 -1.99 14.57
C TRP A 211 30.14 -1.06 15.50
N ASP A 212 30.73 0.05 15.96
CA ASP A 212 30.08 1.05 16.80
C ASP A 212 28.89 1.73 16.09
N ARG A 213 28.90 1.84 14.76
CA ARG A 213 27.78 2.33 13.96
C ARG A 213 26.76 1.25 13.65
N LEU A 214 27.20 0.01 13.46
CA LEU A 214 26.33 -1.11 13.09
C LEU A 214 25.37 -1.50 14.23
N ILE A 215 25.85 -1.47 15.48
CA ILE A 215 25.03 -1.85 16.65
C ILE A 215 23.78 -0.95 16.80
N PRO A 216 23.91 0.40 16.83
CA PRO A 216 22.74 1.28 16.89
C PRO A 216 21.82 1.12 15.66
N ALA A 217 22.38 0.96 14.46
CA ALA A 217 21.60 0.75 13.25
C ALA A 217 20.76 -0.53 13.32
N SER A 218 21.35 -1.61 13.86
CA SER A 218 20.62 -2.86 14.06
C SER A 218 19.49 -2.73 15.09
N ASP A 219 19.68 -1.95 16.15
CA ASP A 219 18.65 -1.68 17.16
C ASP A 219 17.49 -0.86 16.58
N ILE A 220 17.79 0.16 15.75
CA ILE A 220 16.78 0.97 15.05
C ILE A 220 15.94 0.11 14.11
N LEU A 221 16.59 -0.70 13.27
CA LEU A 221 15.91 -1.60 12.34
C LEU A 221 15.14 -2.71 13.07
N GLY A 222 15.71 -3.27 14.14
CA GLY A 222 15.08 -4.33 14.93
C GLY A 222 13.82 -3.89 15.69
N LYS A 223 13.71 -2.60 16.02
CA LYS A 223 12.52 -2.00 16.64
C LYS A 223 11.48 -1.50 15.65
N SER A 224 11.77 -1.55 14.35
CA SER A 224 10.87 -1.10 13.30
C SER A 224 9.82 -2.15 12.96
N GLU A 225 8.65 -1.71 12.52
CA GLU A 225 7.57 -2.56 12.02
C GLU A 225 7.75 -2.83 10.52
N LEU A 226 8.94 -3.32 10.13
CA LEU A 226 9.28 -3.73 8.76
C LEU A 226 9.28 -5.25 8.65
N TYR A 227 8.34 -5.79 7.88
CA TYR A 227 8.17 -7.23 7.65
C TYR A 227 8.67 -7.60 6.27
N LEU A 228 9.55 -8.59 6.18
CA LEU A 228 10.16 -9.09 4.95
C LEU A 228 9.64 -10.48 4.61
N ASP A 229 9.25 -10.68 3.36
CA ASP A 229 8.86 -11.99 2.82
C ASP A 229 9.63 -12.26 1.52
N ASP A 230 10.34 -13.39 1.45
CA ASP A 230 11.10 -13.82 0.28
C ASP A 230 10.57 -15.13 -0.32
N SER A 231 9.28 -15.42 -0.11
CA SER A 231 8.63 -16.60 -0.69
C SER A 231 8.66 -16.55 -2.22
N PRO A 232 9.31 -17.51 -2.91
CA PRO A 232 9.40 -17.48 -4.36
C PRO A 232 8.05 -17.76 -5.01
N GLY A 233 7.72 -17.03 -6.08
CA GLY A 233 6.51 -17.27 -6.87
C GLY A 233 5.19 -17.04 -6.14
N ILE A 234 5.20 -16.27 -5.05
CA ILE A 234 4.00 -15.96 -4.27
C ILE A 234 2.88 -15.38 -5.16
N THR A 235 1.68 -15.86 -4.99
CA THR A 235 0.48 -15.34 -5.67
C THR A 235 -0.12 -14.16 -4.92
N ILE A 236 -0.95 -13.36 -5.61
CA ILE A 236 -1.66 -12.23 -4.98
C ILE A 236 -2.60 -12.71 -3.87
N THR A 237 -3.22 -13.86 -4.05
CA THR A 237 -4.11 -14.47 -3.03
C THR A 237 -3.35 -14.80 -1.75
N GLU A 238 -2.18 -15.41 -1.86
CA GLU A 238 -1.31 -15.69 -0.72
C GLU A 238 -0.80 -14.40 -0.06
N MET A 239 -0.43 -13.37 -0.85
CA MET A 239 -0.08 -12.05 -0.31
C MET A 239 -1.25 -11.47 0.48
N LYS A 240 -2.46 -11.48 -0.07
CA LYS A 240 -3.66 -11.00 0.62
C LYS A 240 -3.88 -11.72 1.94
N SER A 241 -3.75 -13.05 1.97
CA SER A 241 -3.91 -13.86 3.19
C SER A 241 -2.88 -13.45 4.26
N LYS A 242 -1.60 -13.28 3.88
CA LYS A 242 -0.55 -12.82 4.80
C LYS A 242 -0.81 -11.40 5.33
N LEU A 243 -1.17 -10.45 4.45
CA LEU A 243 -1.43 -9.06 4.80
C LEU A 243 -2.65 -8.89 5.70
N ARG A 244 -3.70 -9.69 5.52
CA ARG A 244 -4.92 -9.67 6.36
C ARG A 244 -4.67 -10.08 7.81
N ARG A 245 -3.62 -10.86 8.07
CA ARG A 245 -3.22 -11.27 9.42
C ARG A 245 -2.48 -10.15 10.18
N MET A 246 -2.00 -9.13 9.47
CA MET A 246 -1.36 -7.98 10.10
C MET A 246 -2.41 -7.07 10.74
N ARG A 247 -2.15 -6.64 11.98
CA ARG A 247 -3.07 -5.76 12.74
C ARG A 247 -3.11 -4.34 12.18
N LYS A 248 -1.98 -3.88 11.68
CA LYS A 248 -1.76 -2.57 11.08
C LYS A 248 -0.95 -2.74 9.82
N LEU A 249 -1.24 -1.96 8.80
CA LEU A 249 -0.49 -1.96 7.56
C LEU A 249 -0.60 -0.57 6.94
N ASP A 250 0.54 0.04 6.61
CA ASP A 250 0.60 1.39 6.07
C ASP A 250 1.22 1.46 4.67
N LEU A 251 2.04 0.46 4.31
CA LEU A 251 2.69 0.40 2.99
C LEU A 251 2.98 -1.05 2.60
N VAL A 252 2.76 -1.39 1.35
CA VAL A 252 3.19 -2.67 0.74
C VAL A 252 4.18 -2.38 -0.38
N ILE A 253 5.29 -3.11 -0.41
CA ILE A 253 6.30 -3.03 -1.48
C ILE A 253 6.51 -4.44 -2.06
N ILE A 254 6.59 -4.54 -3.40
CA ILE A 254 6.74 -5.81 -4.12
C ILE A 254 7.90 -5.70 -5.11
N ASP A 255 8.97 -6.46 -4.90
CA ASP A 255 10.16 -6.50 -5.75
C ASP A 255 10.33 -7.90 -6.36
N TYR A 256 10.02 -8.14 -7.62
CA TYR A 256 9.41 -7.31 -8.63
C TYR A 256 8.32 -8.07 -9.38
N LEU A 257 7.43 -7.34 -10.03
CA LEU A 257 6.17 -7.80 -10.62
C LEU A 257 6.32 -8.97 -11.58
N GLN A 258 7.37 -8.98 -12.42
CA GLN A 258 7.56 -10.02 -13.43
C GLN A 258 7.94 -11.40 -12.85
N LEU A 259 8.22 -11.54 -11.57
CA LEU A 259 8.46 -12.83 -10.89
C LEU A 259 7.21 -13.37 -10.18
N MET A 260 6.12 -12.61 -10.17
CA MET A 260 4.86 -13.07 -9.59
C MET A 260 4.19 -14.13 -10.47
N GLY A 261 3.52 -15.07 -9.82
CA GLY A 261 2.63 -16.03 -10.47
C GLY A 261 1.18 -15.52 -10.49
N SER A 262 0.47 -15.75 -11.57
CA SER A 262 -0.97 -15.46 -11.65
C SER A 262 -1.84 -16.48 -10.89
N GLY A 263 -1.26 -17.62 -10.47
CA GLY A 263 -1.99 -18.74 -9.87
C GLY A 263 -2.81 -19.55 -10.89
N ARG A 264 -2.83 -19.13 -12.16
CA ARG A 264 -3.51 -19.81 -13.27
C ARG A 264 -2.54 -19.95 -14.44
N ARG A 265 -2.77 -20.97 -15.28
CA ARG A 265 -1.96 -21.17 -16.50
C ARG A 265 -2.45 -20.21 -17.58
N ILE A 266 -1.69 -19.14 -17.83
CA ILE A 266 -1.95 -18.16 -18.87
C ILE A 266 -0.81 -18.25 -19.89
N ASP A 267 -1.13 -18.56 -21.14
CA ASP A 267 -0.12 -18.78 -22.19
C ASP A 267 0.52 -17.47 -22.70
N ASN A 268 -0.12 -16.32 -22.44
CA ASN A 268 0.37 -15.01 -22.87
C ASN A 268 0.88 -14.19 -21.67
N ARG A 269 2.19 -13.97 -21.62
CA ARG A 269 2.86 -13.22 -20.53
C ARG A 269 2.33 -11.79 -20.36
N VAL A 270 1.97 -11.11 -21.45
CA VAL A 270 1.39 -9.75 -21.38
C VAL A 270 0.04 -9.77 -20.67
N GLN A 271 -0.80 -10.76 -20.97
CA GLN A 271 -2.09 -10.93 -20.31
C GLN A 271 -1.93 -11.28 -18.83
N GLU A 272 -0.97 -12.15 -18.50
CA GLU A 272 -0.66 -12.52 -17.12
C GLU A 272 -0.23 -11.31 -16.29
N ILE A 273 0.68 -10.50 -16.80
CA ILE A 273 1.13 -9.25 -16.15
C ILE A 273 -0.04 -8.28 -16.00
N SER A 274 -0.92 -8.17 -16.99
CA SER A 274 -2.13 -7.34 -16.95
C SER A 274 -3.06 -7.76 -15.82
N GLU A 275 -3.30 -9.07 -15.68
CA GLU A 275 -4.13 -9.60 -14.60
C GLU A 275 -3.50 -9.34 -13.23
N ILE A 276 -2.19 -9.57 -13.10
CA ILE A 276 -1.45 -9.29 -11.87
C ILE A 276 -1.58 -7.81 -11.48
N THR A 277 -1.35 -6.89 -12.40
CA THR A 277 -1.40 -5.43 -12.12
C THR A 277 -2.79 -4.99 -11.68
N ARG A 278 -3.83 -5.46 -12.39
CA ARG A 278 -5.21 -5.19 -12.02
C ARG A 278 -5.53 -5.71 -10.61
N ASN A 279 -5.08 -6.92 -10.29
CA ASN A 279 -5.30 -7.52 -8.97
C ASN A 279 -4.51 -6.79 -7.87
N LEU A 280 -3.31 -6.25 -8.17
CA LEU A 280 -2.57 -5.39 -7.25
C LEU A 280 -3.31 -4.07 -6.97
N LYS A 281 -3.95 -3.47 -7.99
CA LYS A 281 -4.79 -2.29 -7.78
C LYS A 281 -6.03 -2.61 -6.93
N ILE A 282 -6.62 -3.78 -7.11
CA ILE A 282 -7.72 -4.26 -6.27
C ILE A 282 -7.22 -4.47 -4.83
N LEU A 283 -6.04 -5.09 -4.63
CA LEU A 283 -5.41 -5.28 -3.33
C LEU A 283 -5.20 -3.94 -2.62
N ALA A 284 -4.64 -2.94 -3.30
CA ALA A 284 -4.42 -1.60 -2.74
C ALA A 284 -5.74 -0.98 -2.24
N LYS A 285 -6.83 -1.12 -3.01
CA LYS A 285 -8.16 -0.63 -2.64
C LYS A 285 -8.78 -1.40 -1.48
N GLU A 286 -8.72 -2.74 -1.49
CA GLU A 286 -9.31 -3.59 -0.45
C GLU A 286 -8.61 -3.39 0.90
N MET A 287 -7.28 -3.32 0.88
CA MET A 287 -6.48 -3.11 2.10
C MET A 287 -6.43 -1.65 2.52
N ASN A 288 -6.86 -0.73 1.64
CA ASN A 288 -6.79 0.74 1.82
C ASN A 288 -5.37 1.21 2.19
N VAL A 289 -4.37 0.71 1.47
CA VAL A 289 -2.95 1.06 1.65
C VAL A 289 -2.29 1.36 0.31
N PRO A 290 -1.25 2.21 0.24
CA PRO A 290 -0.42 2.33 -0.95
C PRO A 290 0.34 1.04 -1.22
N VAL A 291 0.42 0.67 -2.51
CA VAL A 291 1.21 -0.47 -2.98
C VAL A 291 2.25 0.04 -3.97
N ILE A 292 3.52 -0.14 -3.65
CA ILE A 292 4.63 0.10 -4.58
C ILE A 292 5.00 -1.23 -5.21
N THR A 293 4.90 -1.35 -6.53
CA THR A 293 5.38 -2.52 -7.26
C THR A 293 6.55 -2.12 -8.14
N LEU A 294 7.61 -2.92 -8.08
CA LEU A 294 8.79 -2.70 -8.87
C LEU A 294 8.66 -3.42 -10.22
N SER A 295 9.19 -2.80 -11.28
CA SER A 295 9.20 -3.36 -12.62
C SER A 295 10.54 -3.14 -13.31
N GLN A 296 10.92 -4.07 -14.17
CA GLN A 296 12.09 -3.91 -15.03
C GLN A 296 11.67 -3.32 -16.37
N LEU A 297 12.43 -2.33 -16.86
CA LEU A 297 12.21 -1.73 -18.17
C LEU A 297 12.77 -2.61 -19.29
N SER A 298 12.15 -2.53 -20.47
CA SER A 298 12.64 -3.17 -21.69
C SER A 298 14.00 -2.57 -22.12
N ARG A 299 14.73 -3.30 -22.98
CA ARG A 299 16.02 -2.82 -23.52
C ARG A 299 15.88 -1.68 -24.52
N ALA A 300 14.67 -1.29 -24.90
CA ALA A 300 14.43 -0.22 -25.87
C ALA A 300 14.98 1.15 -25.41
N SER A 301 15.02 1.40 -24.11
CA SER A 301 15.63 2.62 -23.55
C SER A 301 17.14 2.72 -23.82
N GLU A 302 17.87 1.60 -23.90
CA GLU A 302 19.31 1.57 -24.17
C GLU A 302 19.66 1.87 -25.64
N GLN A 303 18.68 1.79 -26.54
CA GLN A 303 18.88 2.09 -27.98
C GLN A 303 18.74 3.60 -28.28
N ARG A 304 18.28 4.39 -27.34
CA ARG A 304 18.17 5.84 -27.48
C ARG A 304 19.45 6.53 -27.04
N THR A 305 19.77 7.64 -27.67
CA THR A 305 20.97 8.45 -27.36
C THR A 305 20.96 9.04 -25.96
N ASP A 306 19.79 9.32 -25.40
CA ASP A 306 19.64 9.90 -24.07
C ASP A 306 19.43 8.84 -22.97
N HIS A 307 19.24 7.58 -23.33
CA HIS A 307 18.94 6.44 -22.45
C HIS A 307 17.81 6.69 -21.44
N ARG A 308 17.09 7.81 -21.57
CA ARG A 308 16.03 8.20 -20.61
C ARG A 308 14.81 7.29 -20.76
N PRO A 309 14.28 6.76 -19.64
CA PRO A 309 13.11 5.90 -19.66
C PRO A 309 11.85 6.68 -20.01
N GLN A 310 10.96 6.02 -20.77
CA GLN A 310 9.66 6.53 -21.18
C GLN A 310 8.56 5.49 -20.90
N LEU A 311 7.29 5.91 -20.87
CA LEU A 311 6.15 5.00 -20.64
C LEU A 311 6.11 3.85 -21.66
N SER A 312 6.51 4.10 -22.90
CA SER A 312 6.62 3.07 -23.94
C SER A 312 7.62 1.95 -23.62
N ASP A 313 8.56 2.15 -22.71
CA ASP A 313 9.55 1.14 -22.30
C ASP A 313 8.96 0.09 -21.34
N LEU A 314 7.75 0.32 -20.87
CA LEU A 314 6.91 -0.65 -20.14
C LEU A 314 6.21 -1.63 -21.10
N ARG A 315 6.69 -1.82 -22.31
CA ARG A 315 6.03 -2.40 -23.50
C ARG A 315 5.47 -3.81 -23.34
N ASP A 316 6.06 -4.63 -22.49
CA ASP A 316 5.52 -5.97 -22.15
C ASP A 316 4.38 -5.88 -21.11
N SER A 317 3.95 -4.67 -20.79
CA SER A 317 3.12 -4.34 -19.65
C SER A 317 2.23 -3.12 -19.93
N GLY A 318 1.74 -2.92 -21.14
CA GLY A 318 0.92 -1.74 -21.52
C GLY A 318 -0.30 -1.50 -20.60
N SER A 319 -0.77 -2.54 -19.95
CA SER A 319 -1.81 -2.45 -18.93
C SER A 319 -1.30 -1.94 -17.58
N ILE A 320 -0.01 -2.13 -17.25
CA ILE A 320 0.57 -1.61 -15.99
C ILE A 320 0.46 -0.09 -15.96
N GLU A 321 0.77 0.55 -17.11
CA GLU A 321 0.62 2.00 -17.23
C GLU A 321 -0.82 2.45 -16.98
N GLN A 322 -1.81 1.71 -17.47
CA GLN A 322 -3.22 2.08 -17.33
C GLN A 322 -3.72 1.92 -15.90
N ASP A 323 -3.35 0.85 -15.22
CA ASP A 323 -3.82 0.50 -13.88
C ASP A 323 -3.11 1.30 -12.78
N ALA A 324 -1.83 1.64 -12.96
CA ALA A 324 -1.07 2.43 -11.99
C ALA A 324 -1.59 3.87 -11.90
N ASP A 325 -1.66 4.39 -10.67
CA ASP A 325 -2.01 5.79 -10.41
C ASP A 325 -0.79 6.68 -10.59
N ILE A 326 0.38 6.19 -10.19
CA ILE A 326 1.67 6.88 -10.29
C ILE A 326 2.68 5.95 -10.96
N VAL A 327 3.47 6.48 -11.90
CA VAL A 327 4.58 5.77 -12.52
C VAL A 327 5.85 6.58 -12.30
N LEU A 328 6.83 5.94 -11.64
CA LEU A 328 8.13 6.50 -11.32
C LEU A 328 9.22 5.74 -12.10
N PHE A 329 10.10 6.47 -12.75
CA PHE A 329 11.31 5.90 -13.34
C PHE A 329 12.54 6.38 -12.58
N LEU A 330 13.46 5.44 -12.29
CA LEU A 330 14.79 5.78 -11.83
C LEU A 330 15.75 5.84 -13.00
N TYR A 331 16.51 6.94 -13.05
CA TYR A 331 17.52 7.19 -14.05
C TYR A 331 18.79 7.72 -13.40
N ARG A 332 19.94 7.26 -13.88
CA ARG A 332 21.27 7.71 -13.45
C ARG A 332 22.14 7.83 -14.67
N GLU A 333 22.45 9.06 -15.07
CA GLU A 333 23.28 9.35 -16.24
C GLU A 333 24.68 8.77 -16.09
N GLY A 334 25.34 8.97 -14.97
CA GLY A 334 26.69 8.47 -14.69
C GLY A 334 26.83 6.93 -14.64
N TYR A 335 25.72 6.19 -14.77
CA TYR A 335 25.77 4.73 -14.93
C TYR A 335 26.16 4.33 -16.36
N TYR A 336 25.71 5.07 -17.37
CA TYR A 336 26.00 4.81 -18.79
C TYR A 336 27.38 5.29 -19.17
N ASP A 337 27.84 6.42 -18.62
CA ASP A 337 29.16 7.00 -18.93
C ASP A 337 30.34 6.10 -18.53
N LYS A 338 30.17 5.17 -17.59
CA LYS A 338 31.20 4.19 -17.23
C LYS A 338 31.50 3.14 -18.32
N ASN A 339 30.62 3.00 -19.29
CA ASN A 339 30.71 1.94 -20.31
C ASN A 339 31.15 2.50 -21.69
N GLU A 340 31.36 3.83 -21.82
CA GLU A 340 31.80 4.44 -23.07
C GLU A 340 33.18 5.09 -22.83
N ASP A 341 34.21 4.56 -23.50
CA ASP A 341 35.61 5.07 -23.41
C ASP A 341 35.78 6.51 -23.92
N ASP A 342 34.73 7.13 -24.50
CA ASP A 342 34.71 8.45 -25.13
C ASP A 342 33.78 9.48 -24.45
N SER A 343 33.33 9.24 -23.20
CA SER A 343 32.38 10.14 -22.53
C SER A 343 33.03 11.48 -22.15
N PRO A 344 32.31 12.61 -22.32
CA PRO A 344 32.81 13.90 -21.85
C PRO A 344 32.98 13.86 -20.34
N GLN A 345 34.17 14.15 -19.85
CA GLN A 345 34.54 14.30 -18.44
C GLN A 345 33.58 15.27 -17.75
N GLY A 346 32.51 14.78 -17.07
CA GLY A 346 31.67 15.71 -16.35
C GLY A 346 30.35 15.18 -15.75
N ALA A 347 29.90 13.97 -16.08
CA ALA A 347 28.66 13.46 -15.45
C ALA A 347 28.91 13.11 -13.98
N ASP A 348 28.14 13.72 -13.09
CA ASP A 348 28.18 13.43 -11.65
C ASP A 348 27.70 11.99 -11.41
N GLN A 349 28.63 11.06 -11.12
CA GLN A 349 28.34 9.64 -10.85
C GLN A 349 27.37 9.45 -9.67
N ASN A 350 27.24 10.45 -8.83
CA ASN A 350 26.38 10.48 -7.67
C ASN A 350 25.01 11.12 -7.96
N SER A 351 24.79 11.62 -9.18
CA SER A 351 23.50 12.14 -9.60
C SER A 351 22.51 11.02 -9.91
N GLY A 352 21.30 11.17 -9.41
CA GLY A 352 20.16 10.31 -9.71
C GLY A 352 18.91 11.14 -9.97
N GLU A 353 18.00 10.60 -10.76
CA GLU A 353 16.72 11.23 -11.05
C GLU A 353 15.58 10.25 -10.78
N CYS A 354 14.52 10.75 -10.14
CA CYS A 354 13.22 10.10 -10.10
C CYS A 354 12.27 10.84 -11.05
N ILE A 355 11.96 10.23 -12.18
CA ILE A 355 11.09 10.81 -13.20
C ILE A 355 9.66 10.36 -12.88
N VAL A 356 8.81 11.28 -12.44
CA VAL A 356 7.37 11.05 -12.28
C VAL A 356 6.74 11.14 -13.68
N ALA A 357 6.62 10.00 -14.36
CA ALA A 357 6.15 9.94 -15.74
C ALA A 357 4.63 9.93 -15.86
N LYS A 358 3.93 9.47 -14.83
CA LYS A 358 2.48 9.53 -14.69
C LYS A 358 2.13 9.86 -13.25
N ASN A 359 1.19 10.77 -13.06
CA ASN A 359 0.62 11.10 -11.76
C ASN A 359 -0.86 11.46 -11.93
N ARG A 360 -1.77 10.64 -11.39
CA ARG A 360 -3.21 10.92 -11.44
C ARG A 360 -3.64 12.03 -10.50
N HIS A 361 -2.78 12.38 -9.53
CA HIS A 361 -3.09 13.37 -8.48
C HIS A 361 -2.45 14.73 -8.74
N GLY A 362 -1.61 14.87 -9.78
CA GLY A 362 -0.87 16.10 -10.04
C GLY A 362 -0.05 16.04 -11.33
N GLU A 363 0.98 16.86 -11.38
CA GLU A 363 1.83 17.01 -12.56
C GLU A 363 2.91 15.91 -12.65
N ALA A 364 3.31 15.61 -13.87
CA ALA A 364 4.50 14.83 -14.17
C ALA A 364 5.74 15.73 -14.07
N ARG A 365 6.75 15.34 -13.28
CA ARG A 365 7.94 16.12 -13.04
C ARG A 365 9.15 15.23 -12.76
N THR A 366 10.35 15.70 -13.05
CA THR A 366 11.60 15.04 -12.66
C THR A 366 12.10 15.61 -11.34
N VAL A 367 12.41 14.71 -10.41
CA VAL A 367 13.00 15.04 -9.11
C VAL A 367 14.47 14.60 -9.12
N LYS A 368 15.37 15.53 -8.84
CA LYS A 368 16.80 15.25 -8.71
C LYS A 368 17.09 14.68 -7.33
N MET A 369 17.99 13.71 -7.29
CA MET A 369 18.42 13.01 -6.08
C MET A 369 19.92 12.81 -6.08
N HIS A 370 20.47 12.54 -4.92
CA HIS A 370 21.84 12.13 -4.77
C HIS A 370 21.94 10.62 -4.51
N TRP A 371 22.79 9.93 -5.25
CA TRP A 371 23.07 8.51 -5.11
C TRP A 371 24.40 8.28 -4.38
N GLN A 372 24.36 7.55 -3.29
CA GLN A 372 25.52 7.09 -2.54
C GLN A 372 25.71 5.59 -2.79
N GLY A 373 26.49 5.25 -3.81
CA GLY A 373 26.63 3.86 -4.28
C GLY A 373 27.23 2.91 -3.24
N GLU A 374 28.16 3.42 -2.43
CA GLU A 374 28.80 2.65 -1.35
C GLU A 374 27.79 2.14 -0.31
N PHE A 375 26.80 2.97 0.00
CA PHE A 375 25.76 2.70 1.00
C PHE A 375 24.42 2.28 0.38
N MET A 376 24.35 2.18 -0.95
CA MET A 376 23.11 1.87 -1.70
C MET A 376 21.94 2.80 -1.32
N ARG A 377 22.25 4.11 -1.12
CA ARG A 377 21.33 5.09 -0.57
C ARG A 377 21.04 6.21 -1.56
N PHE A 378 19.73 6.54 -1.69
CA PHE A 378 19.27 7.76 -2.33
C PHE A 378 18.88 8.79 -1.26
N THR A 379 19.25 10.06 -1.48
CA THR A 379 18.86 11.19 -0.64
C THR A 379 18.31 12.33 -1.50
N GLY A 380 17.44 13.15 -0.93
CA GLY A 380 16.98 14.39 -1.57
C GLY A 380 18.09 15.40 -1.74
N THR A 381 17.90 16.36 -2.64
CA THR A 381 18.88 17.43 -2.85
C THR A 381 18.87 18.47 -1.71
N GLU A 382 17.76 18.60 -1.00
CA GLU A 382 17.61 19.52 0.15
C GLU A 382 18.19 18.96 1.46
N ASP A 383 18.38 17.63 1.58
CA ASP A 383 18.95 16.98 2.77
C ASP A 383 20.47 17.27 2.96
N ARG A 384 21.07 18.17 2.16
CA ARG A 384 22.49 18.55 2.26
C ARG A 384 22.79 19.66 3.29
N SER A 385 21.79 20.15 4.01
CA SER A 385 21.93 21.32 4.90
C SER A 385 21.86 20.99 6.40
N GLU A 386 22.14 19.74 6.81
CA GLU A 386 22.35 19.37 8.21
C GLU A 386 23.71 18.71 8.43
#